data_fd7d2e57f5fad826fe05497f10432c1e
#
_entry.id   fd7d2e57f5fad826fe05497f10432c1e
#
_cell.length_a   1.000
_cell.length_b   1.000
_cell.length_c   1.000
_cell.angle_alpha   90.00
_cell.angle_beta   90.00
_cell.angle_gamma   90.00
#
_symmetry.space_group_name_H-M   'P 1'
#
loop_
_entity.id
_entity.type
_entity.pdbx_description
1 polymer ?
#
loop_
_entity_poly.entity_id
_entity_poly.type
_entity_poly.pdbx_seq_one_letter_code
_entity_poly.pdbx_strand_id
1 'polypeptide(L)'
;MIRNCCMLVAGLLLHTQIFAQDKTAASRTGEDYTLSNGAVEAVFSGSGSFDIEKLVLNGKQVVGAGKNETPWILIYKGPQGENPELKPEHAVYRGVQVRDDALAKTLVFTWELTLDYSPVKYPVRMYVTLPDGGELLQWNIEADLPAGWLVTDLKFPNVVIERPEDGRIITTEGWGVEKPLDIATFEARYPSHASAMQFLVVHNAEGAFYYGTEDRRGCGKTYSAQCTPTTVTFSDAIPASAGWIADGTFRLPWVSVTGFTPKGWEDAVVRWYRPFTFTTEWGRKPLASRNIPQWCYDADAWVRAKHVTDQTYDAVRRAARYFGQGLGVHWYFWHHYPYDTHYPDYLPAQERFAGMVRDAQLLGARVTPYINGRLWDPAADSYKRDRGYDASCRKPDGSLYTEIYPTSKVLNTVTCPSTDIWHRKIIELVDSLQHAVGVNGIYIDQIAAAAPEPCWNEAHGHPVGGGDFWYDGYRRLIGEIRAHHLLEDRILTSEENAECYIDL
;
A
#
# COMPACT_ATOMS: atom_id res chain seq x y z
N MET A 1 -58.09 -20.93 -37.96
CA MET A 1 -56.98 -20.50 -38.83
C MET A 1 -55.76 -20.26 -37.91
N ILE A 2 -54.92 -21.29 -37.87
CA ILE A 2 -53.71 -21.32 -37.01
C ILE A 2 -52.57 -20.82 -37.88
N ARG A 3 -51.87 -19.73 -37.48
CA ARG A 3 -50.61 -19.31 -38.11
C ARG A 3 -49.47 -19.60 -37.16
N ASN A 4 -48.66 -20.56 -37.59
CA ASN A 4 -47.35 -20.89 -36.98
C ASN A 4 -46.40 -19.72 -37.10
N CYS A 5 -45.79 -19.31 -35.97
CA CYS A 5 -44.65 -18.43 -35.92
C CYS A 5 -43.40 -19.29 -35.61
N CYS A 6 -42.60 -19.57 -36.63
CA CYS A 6 -41.29 -20.17 -36.47
C CYS A 6 -40.33 -19.11 -35.88
N MET A 7 -39.86 -19.30 -34.65
CA MET A 7 -38.70 -18.58 -34.08
C MET A 7 -37.41 -19.26 -34.62
N LEU A 8 -36.67 -18.56 -35.42
CA LEU A 8 -35.28 -18.87 -35.72
C LEU A 8 -34.41 -18.53 -34.51
N VAL A 9 -33.92 -19.56 -33.84
CA VAL A 9 -32.85 -19.41 -32.84
C VAL A 9 -31.52 -19.37 -33.62
N ALA A 10 -31.00 -18.17 -33.86
CA ALA A 10 -29.64 -17.98 -34.32
C ALA A 10 -28.67 -18.25 -33.16
N GLY A 11 -28.08 -19.44 -33.16
CA GLY A 11 -27.00 -19.77 -32.25
C GLY A 11 -25.76 -18.92 -32.58
N LEU A 12 -25.43 -17.97 -31.72
CA LEU A 12 -24.10 -17.33 -31.68
C LEU A 12 -23.09 -18.39 -31.22
N LEU A 13 -22.41 -19.02 -32.13
CA LEU A 13 -21.16 -19.73 -31.87
C LEU A 13 -20.11 -18.67 -31.56
N LEU A 14 -19.93 -18.38 -30.27
CA LEU A 14 -18.71 -17.73 -29.76
C LEU A 14 -17.55 -18.67 -30.08
N HIS A 15 -16.84 -18.41 -31.16
CA HIS A 15 -15.49 -18.95 -31.35
C HIS A 15 -14.60 -18.28 -30.30
N THR A 16 -14.45 -18.91 -29.15
CA THR A 16 -13.27 -18.70 -28.31
C THR A 16 -12.08 -19.23 -29.13
N GLN A 17 -11.40 -18.32 -29.82
CA GLN A 17 -10.04 -18.60 -30.24
C GLN A 17 -9.24 -18.76 -28.92
N ILE A 18 -9.00 -20.00 -28.53
CA ILE A 18 -7.95 -20.35 -27.60
C ILE A 18 -6.67 -20.05 -28.36
N PHE A 19 -6.14 -18.82 -28.21
CA PHE A 19 -4.75 -18.56 -28.56
C PHE A 19 -3.95 -19.57 -27.75
N ALA A 20 -3.17 -20.42 -28.39
CA ALA A 20 -2.18 -21.23 -27.75
C ALA A 20 -1.29 -20.24 -26.97
N GLN A 21 -1.41 -20.23 -25.65
CA GLN A 21 -0.52 -19.44 -24.81
C GLN A 21 0.89 -19.91 -25.12
N ASP A 22 1.79 -18.99 -25.51
CA ASP A 22 3.19 -19.30 -25.74
C ASP A 22 3.76 -19.89 -24.45
N LYS A 23 4.10 -21.16 -24.49
CA LYS A 23 4.64 -21.87 -23.34
C LYS A 23 5.99 -21.29 -22.98
N THR A 24 6.19 -21.06 -21.69
CA THR A 24 7.48 -20.66 -21.15
C THR A 24 8.47 -21.82 -21.23
N ALA A 25 9.66 -21.54 -21.75
CA ALA A 25 10.80 -22.45 -21.74
C ALA A 25 11.82 -22.00 -20.69
N ALA A 26 12.42 -22.99 -20.04
CA ALA A 26 13.62 -22.79 -19.25
C ALA A 26 14.76 -23.58 -19.88
N SER A 27 15.91 -22.95 -20.10
CA SER A 27 17.07 -23.58 -20.71
C SER A 27 18.36 -23.19 -19.99
N ARG A 28 19.42 -23.98 -20.19
CA ARG A 28 20.75 -23.69 -19.68
C ARG A 28 21.77 -23.75 -20.81
N THR A 29 22.58 -22.71 -20.93
CA THR A 29 23.70 -22.64 -21.89
C THR A 29 24.98 -22.29 -21.14
N GLY A 30 25.90 -23.25 -21.02
CA GLY A 30 27.08 -23.08 -20.15
C GLY A 30 26.68 -22.95 -18.70
N GLU A 31 26.95 -21.78 -18.11
CA GLU A 31 26.58 -21.43 -16.75
C GLU A 31 25.31 -20.58 -16.66
N ASP A 32 24.81 -20.07 -17.80
CA ASP A 32 23.65 -19.18 -17.83
C ASP A 32 22.33 -19.95 -17.91
N TYR A 33 21.33 -19.39 -17.25
CA TYR A 33 19.96 -19.88 -17.23
C TYR A 33 19.03 -18.89 -17.90
N THR A 34 18.21 -19.38 -18.82
CA THR A 34 17.26 -18.57 -19.58
C THR A 34 15.83 -18.95 -19.24
N LEU A 35 14.99 -17.97 -18.94
CA LEU A 35 13.54 -18.06 -19.02
C LEU A 35 13.06 -17.30 -20.25
N SER A 36 12.26 -17.95 -21.09
CA SER A 36 11.75 -17.28 -22.30
C SER A 36 10.36 -17.76 -22.71
N ASN A 37 9.61 -16.83 -23.29
CA ASN A 37 8.40 -17.06 -24.09
C ASN A 37 8.36 -15.99 -25.20
N GLY A 38 7.24 -15.83 -25.90
CA GLY A 38 7.15 -14.86 -26.98
C GLY A 38 7.31 -13.38 -26.58
N ALA A 39 7.11 -13.06 -25.29
CA ALA A 39 7.16 -11.69 -24.77
C ALA A 39 8.40 -11.39 -23.92
N VAL A 40 8.97 -12.38 -23.25
CA VAL A 40 10.06 -12.24 -22.28
C VAL A 40 11.23 -13.16 -22.65
N GLU A 41 12.45 -12.64 -22.62
CA GLU A 41 13.71 -13.39 -22.58
C GLU A 41 14.56 -12.85 -21.46
N ALA A 42 14.75 -13.62 -20.40
CA ALA A 42 15.57 -13.27 -19.25
C ALA A 42 16.69 -14.28 -19.07
N VAL A 43 17.94 -13.81 -19.17
CA VAL A 43 19.15 -14.62 -19.00
C VAL A 43 19.84 -14.22 -17.71
N PHE A 44 20.11 -15.19 -16.87
CA PHE A 44 20.68 -15.03 -15.54
C PHE A 44 21.99 -15.79 -15.44
N SER A 45 23.01 -15.19 -14.85
CA SER A 45 24.25 -15.88 -14.50
C SER A 45 23.99 -16.96 -13.47
N GLY A 46 24.53 -18.15 -13.72
CA GLY A 46 24.56 -19.27 -12.77
C GLY A 46 25.96 -19.49 -12.16
N SER A 47 26.94 -18.66 -12.52
CA SER A 47 28.32 -18.77 -12.06
C SER A 47 28.63 -17.81 -10.91
N GLY A 48 29.23 -18.29 -9.85
CA GLY A 48 29.89 -17.50 -8.79
C GLY A 48 29.03 -16.48 -8.04
N SER A 49 28.25 -15.66 -8.73
CA SER A 49 27.33 -14.67 -8.21
C SER A 49 26.11 -14.54 -9.12
N PHE A 50 24.98 -14.11 -8.56
CA PHE A 50 23.79 -13.76 -9.34
C PHE A 50 24.05 -12.48 -10.14
N ASP A 51 23.68 -12.48 -11.43
CA ASP A 51 23.47 -11.29 -12.23
C ASP A 51 22.37 -11.54 -13.27
N ILE A 52 21.76 -10.46 -13.76
CA ILE A 52 20.93 -10.48 -14.94
C ILE A 52 21.81 -10.15 -16.14
N GLU A 53 22.19 -11.16 -16.91
CA GLU A 53 23.04 -11.00 -18.09
C GLU A 53 22.31 -10.28 -19.22
N LYS A 54 21.00 -10.54 -19.33
CA LYS A 54 20.14 -9.96 -20.37
C LYS A 54 18.68 -10.02 -19.93
N LEU A 55 17.96 -8.93 -20.14
CA LEU A 55 16.52 -8.89 -20.00
C LEU A 55 15.90 -8.19 -21.21
N VAL A 56 15.19 -8.94 -22.02
CA VAL A 56 14.39 -8.44 -23.15
C VAL A 56 12.91 -8.63 -22.81
N LEU A 57 12.18 -7.55 -22.83
CA LEU A 57 10.75 -7.51 -22.53
C LEU A 57 10.01 -6.89 -23.72
N ASN A 58 9.09 -7.64 -24.33
CA ASN A 58 8.36 -7.23 -25.53
C ASN A 58 9.27 -6.65 -26.63
N GLY A 59 10.41 -7.33 -26.87
CA GLY A 59 11.38 -6.97 -27.90
C GLY A 59 12.35 -5.83 -27.54
N LYS A 60 12.22 -5.19 -26.37
CA LYS A 60 13.14 -4.17 -25.86
C LYS A 60 14.11 -4.76 -24.85
N GLN A 61 15.42 -4.63 -25.10
CA GLN A 61 16.42 -4.92 -24.09
C GLN A 61 16.43 -3.79 -23.05
N VAL A 62 16.18 -4.11 -21.78
CA VAL A 62 16.07 -3.16 -20.67
C VAL A 62 17.18 -3.32 -19.64
N VAL A 63 17.88 -4.46 -19.66
CA VAL A 63 18.98 -4.78 -18.74
C VAL A 63 20.13 -5.41 -19.52
N GLY A 64 21.37 -4.98 -19.21
CA GLY A 64 22.61 -5.63 -19.60
C GLY A 64 23.37 -6.20 -18.40
N ALA A 65 24.39 -7.01 -18.68
CA ALA A 65 25.21 -7.71 -17.69
C ALA A 65 25.92 -6.78 -16.69
N GLY A 66 26.25 -7.32 -15.51
CA GLY A 66 27.14 -6.70 -14.53
C GLY A 66 26.51 -5.60 -13.67
N LYS A 67 25.18 -5.56 -13.51
CA LYS A 67 24.48 -4.48 -12.80
C LYS A 67 23.58 -4.93 -11.65
N ASN A 68 23.27 -6.23 -11.53
CA ASN A 68 22.28 -6.77 -10.61
C ASN A 68 22.86 -7.72 -9.55
N GLU A 69 24.08 -7.50 -9.10
CA GLU A 69 24.81 -8.42 -8.20
C GLU A 69 24.23 -8.51 -6.78
N THR A 70 23.39 -7.54 -6.38
CA THR A 70 22.77 -7.49 -5.04
C THR A 70 21.24 -7.52 -5.14
N PRO A 71 20.63 -8.66 -5.51
CA PRO A 71 19.17 -8.75 -5.72
C PRO A 71 18.35 -8.66 -4.44
N TRP A 72 18.96 -8.88 -3.26
CA TRP A 72 18.30 -8.83 -1.96
C TRP A 72 19.22 -8.33 -0.85
N ILE A 73 18.63 -7.68 0.16
CA ILE A 73 19.24 -7.37 1.44
C ILE A 73 18.24 -7.80 2.52
N LEU A 74 18.70 -8.55 3.52
CA LEU A 74 17.89 -9.02 4.65
C LEU A 74 18.49 -8.51 5.96
N ILE A 75 17.67 -7.92 6.81
CA ILE A 75 18.04 -7.52 8.16
C ILE A 75 17.40 -8.50 9.14
N TYR A 76 18.23 -9.05 9.99
CA TYR A 76 17.83 -10.09 10.94
C TYR A 76 17.84 -9.55 12.37
N LYS A 77 17.06 -10.20 13.23
CA LYS A 77 17.13 -10.00 14.68
C LYS A 77 17.29 -11.36 15.36
N GLY A 78 18.39 -11.52 16.06
CA GLY A 78 18.65 -12.71 16.86
C GLY A 78 18.14 -12.58 18.31
N PRO A 79 18.06 -13.72 19.04
CA PRO A 79 17.49 -13.75 20.39
C PRO A 79 18.34 -13.04 21.45
N GLN A 80 19.62 -12.77 21.19
CA GLN A 80 20.52 -12.05 22.10
C GLN A 80 20.70 -10.58 21.72
N GLY A 81 19.92 -10.09 20.73
CA GLY A 81 19.99 -8.72 20.24
C GLY A 81 20.89 -8.49 19.02
N GLU A 82 21.34 -9.59 18.39
CA GLU A 82 22.04 -9.52 17.10
C GLU A 82 21.13 -8.86 16.07
N ASN A 83 21.72 -8.00 15.22
CA ASN A 83 20.98 -7.29 14.19
C ASN A 83 21.81 -7.16 12.90
N PRO A 84 22.24 -8.28 12.27
CA PRO A 84 23.03 -8.22 11.05
C PRO A 84 22.20 -7.84 9.82
N GLU A 85 22.76 -6.94 8.99
CA GLU A 85 22.34 -6.74 7.59
C GLU A 85 23.17 -7.67 6.70
N LEU A 86 22.51 -8.57 5.99
CA LEU A 86 23.14 -9.56 5.13
C LEU A 86 22.63 -9.43 3.69
N LYS A 87 23.55 -9.70 2.75
CA LYS A 87 23.31 -9.64 1.31
C LYS A 87 24.13 -10.74 0.61
N PRO A 88 23.97 -10.99 -0.70
CA PRO A 88 24.64 -12.09 -1.39
C PRO A 88 26.14 -12.23 -1.13
N GLU A 89 26.87 -11.12 -1.00
CA GLU A 89 28.32 -11.14 -0.73
C GLU A 89 28.71 -11.74 0.63
N HIS A 90 27.76 -11.81 1.60
CA HIS A 90 27.94 -12.43 2.91
C HIS A 90 27.54 -13.92 2.93
N ALA A 91 27.15 -14.47 1.78
CA ALA A 91 26.62 -15.81 1.65
C ALA A 91 27.44 -16.67 0.67
N VAL A 92 27.32 -17.99 0.81
CA VAL A 92 27.87 -18.92 -0.17
C VAL A 92 26.80 -19.23 -1.20
N TYR A 93 27.04 -18.79 -2.45
CA TYR A 93 26.15 -19.12 -3.56
C TYR A 93 26.19 -20.63 -3.88
N ARG A 94 25.01 -21.26 -4.06
CA ARG A 94 24.84 -22.69 -4.30
C ARG A 94 24.33 -23.04 -5.68
N GLY A 95 24.01 -22.04 -6.49
CA GLY A 95 23.57 -22.22 -7.88
C GLY A 95 22.07 -22.08 -8.06
N VAL A 96 21.61 -22.56 -9.22
CA VAL A 96 20.24 -22.40 -9.72
C VAL A 96 19.60 -23.76 -9.90
N GLN A 97 18.35 -23.87 -9.45
CA GLN A 97 17.47 -24.99 -9.72
C GLN A 97 16.33 -24.52 -10.62
N VAL A 98 16.03 -25.29 -11.67
CA VAL A 98 14.84 -25.08 -12.50
C VAL A 98 13.67 -25.85 -11.89
N ARG A 99 12.55 -25.17 -11.66
CA ARG A 99 11.24 -25.79 -11.35
C ARG A 99 10.34 -25.67 -12.56
N ASP A 100 9.75 -26.79 -12.94
CA ASP A 100 8.86 -26.92 -14.07
C ASP A 100 7.44 -27.15 -13.57
N ASP A 101 6.70 -26.06 -13.40
CA ASP A 101 5.31 -26.09 -13.00
C ASP A 101 4.39 -26.14 -14.24
N ALA A 102 3.16 -26.61 -14.05
CA ALA A 102 2.22 -26.84 -15.14
C ALA A 102 1.89 -25.58 -15.97
N LEU A 103 1.99 -24.37 -15.38
CA LEU A 103 1.62 -23.09 -16.00
C LEU A 103 2.73 -22.05 -15.87
N ALA A 104 3.93 -22.41 -15.47
CA ALA A 104 5.04 -21.50 -15.28
C ALA A 104 6.39 -22.22 -15.26
N LYS A 105 7.46 -21.49 -15.50
CA LYS A 105 8.83 -21.93 -15.19
C LYS A 105 9.44 -21.02 -14.15
N THR A 106 10.15 -21.59 -13.18
CA THR A 106 10.78 -20.85 -12.09
C THR A 106 12.25 -21.21 -11.97
N LEU A 107 13.12 -20.21 -11.92
CA LEU A 107 14.51 -20.33 -11.49
C LEU A 107 14.57 -20.06 -9.99
N VAL A 108 15.16 -20.98 -9.25
CA VAL A 108 15.39 -20.87 -7.81
C VAL A 108 16.88 -20.68 -7.55
N PHE A 109 17.28 -19.47 -7.21
CA PHE A 109 18.64 -19.11 -6.84
C PHE A 109 18.81 -19.35 -5.34
N THR A 110 19.89 -20.03 -4.94
CA THR A 110 20.11 -20.38 -3.54
C THR A 110 21.45 -19.87 -3.03
N TRP A 111 21.41 -19.22 -1.88
CA TRP A 111 22.57 -18.82 -1.08
C TRP A 111 22.48 -19.47 0.30
N GLU A 112 23.61 -19.69 0.95
CA GLU A 112 23.68 -20.19 2.33
C GLU A 112 24.37 -19.17 3.22
N LEU A 113 23.68 -18.75 4.28
CA LEU A 113 24.16 -17.84 5.30
C LEU A 113 24.61 -18.57 6.55
N THR A 114 25.50 -17.95 7.31
CA THR A 114 25.79 -18.27 8.70
C THR A 114 25.18 -17.19 9.57
N LEU A 115 24.17 -17.50 10.36
CA LEU A 115 23.42 -16.53 11.18
C LEU A 115 23.79 -16.60 12.66
N ASP A 116 24.25 -17.74 13.12
CA ASP A 116 24.68 -17.99 14.48
C ASP A 116 26.11 -18.59 14.46
N TYR A 117 26.69 -18.81 15.63
CA TYR A 117 28.02 -19.42 15.74
C TYR A 117 28.01 -20.94 15.46
N SER A 118 26.88 -21.48 15.03
CA SER A 118 26.72 -22.90 14.64
C SER A 118 27.33 -23.13 13.25
N PRO A 119 27.83 -24.36 12.98
CA PRO A 119 28.20 -24.73 11.61
C PRO A 119 27.02 -24.92 10.66
N VAL A 120 25.80 -24.82 11.15
CA VAL A 120 24.57 -24.91 10.35
C VAL A 120 24.49 -23.72 9.36
N LYS A 121 24.09 -24.02 8.14
CA LYS A 121 23.86 -23.05 7.08
C LYS A 121 22.37 -22.86 6.87
N TYR A 122 21.98 -21.62 6.69
CA TYR A 122 20.59 -21.22 6.52
C TYR A 122 20.37 -20.72 5.09
N PRO A 123 19.65 -21.47 4.25
CA PRO A 123 19.40 -21.07 2.87
C PRO A 123 18.54 -19.81 2.76
N VAL A 124 18.95 -18.94 1.84
CA VAL A 124 18.10 -17.87 1.24
C VAL A 124 17.81 -18.32 -0.19
N ARG A 125 16.53 -18.32 -0.59
CA ARG A 125 16.08 -18.74 -1.92
C ARG A 125 15.31 -17.59 -2.57
N MET A 126 15.79 -17.15 -3.72
CA MET A 126 15.09 -16.19 -4.57
C MET A 126 14.46 -16.94 -5.74
N TYR A 127 13.21 -16.63 -5.99
CA TYR A 127 12.41 -17.20 -7.06
C TYR A 127 12.20 -16.19 -8.15
N VAL A 128 12.54 -16.54 -9.38
CA VAL A 128 12.21 -15.77 -10.59
C VAL A 128 11.29 -16.64 -11.44
N THR A 129 10.04 -16.23 -11.57
CA THR A 129 9.01 -17.02 -12.25
C THR A 129 8.49 -16.29 -13.48
N LEU A 130 8.36 -17.03 -14.58
CA LEU A 130 7.70 -16.59 -15.80
C LEU A 130 6.49 -17.49 -16.07
N PRO A 131 5.24 -16.99 -15.92
CA PRO A 131 4.04 -17.73 -16.29
C PRO A 131 3.94 -17.98 -17.80
N ASP A 132 3.25 -19.05 -18.21
CA ASP A 132 2.93 -19.33 -19.62
C ASP A 132 2.11 -18.17 -20.20
N GLY A 133 2.54 -17.64 -21.34
CA GLY A 133 1.94 -16.45 -21.96
C GLY A 133 2.03 -15.17 -21.15
N GLY A 134 2.78 -15.18 -20.03
CA GLY A 134 2.98 -14.01 -19.16
C GLY A 134 3.93 -12.99 -19.78
N GLU A 135 3.69 -11.72 -19.49
CA GLU A 135 4.53 -10.60 -19.91
C GLU A 135 5.31 -9.99 -18.72
N LEU A 136 5.06 -10.49 -17.51
CA LEU A 136 5.70 -10.04 -16.28
C LEU A 136 6.60 -11.13 -15.71
N LEU A 137 7.83 -10.78 -15.37
CA LEU A 137 8.65 -11.57 -14.46
C LEU A 137 8.17 -11.35 -13.02
N GLN A 138 7.98 -12.43 -12.29
CA GLN A 138 7.57 -12.45 -10.89
C GLN A 138 8.77 -12.77 -9.99
N TRP A 139 8.93 -12.00 -8.92
CA TRP A 139 10.02 -12.12 -7.96
C TRP A 139 9.49 -12.45 -6.59
N ASN A 140 10.08 -13.43 -5.92
CA ASN A 140 9.76 -13.79 -4.53
C ASN A 140 11.02 -14.27 -3.80
N ILE A 141 10.97 -14.26 -2.45
CA ILE A 141 12.11 -14.66 -1.60
C ILE A 141 11.64 -15.38 -0.35
N GLU A 142 12.43 -16.37 0.06
CA GLU A 142 12.32 -17.02 1.36
C GLU A 142 13.70 -17.20 2.01
N ALA A 143 13.73 -17.32 3.34
CA ALA A 143 14.95 -17.54 4.12
C ALA A 143 14.67 -18.49 5.28
N ASP A 144 15.49 -19.54 5.41
CA ASP A 144 15.45 -20.41 6.57
C ASP A 144 16.17 -19.73 7.74
N LEU A 145 15.66 -19.93 8.96
CA LEU A 145 16.10 -19.21 10.15
C LEU A 145 16.46 -20.16 11.29
N PRO A 146 17.46 -19.81 12.11
CA PRO A 146 17.64 -20.46 13.41
C PRO A 146 16.43 -20.24 14.32
N ALA A 147 16.24 -21.10 15.29
CA ALA A 147 15.19 -20.93 16.30
C ALA A 147 15.36 -19.60 17.05
N GLY A 148 14.27 -18.82 17.12
CA GLY A 148 14.24 -17.51 17.79
C GLY A 148 14.79 -16.34 16.97
N TRP A 149 15.22 -16.57 15.73
CA TRP A 149 15.60 -15.51 14.81
C TRP A 149 14.40 -15.01 14.00
N LEU A 150 14.43 -13.75 13.63
CA LEU A 150 13.44 -13.08 12.79
C LEU A 150 14.14 -12.37 11.62
N VAL A 151 13.45 -12.25 10.49
CA VAL A 151 13.70 -11.19 9.52
C VAL A 151 12.89 -9.97 9.97
N THR A 152 13.52 -8.82 10.16
CA THR A 152 12.86 -7.58 10.57
C THR A 152 12.55 -6.66 9.41
N ASP A 153 13.47 -6.62 8.44
CA ASP A 153 13.33 -5.81 7.23
C ASP A 153 14.01 -6.52 6.05
N LEU A 154 13.53 -6.21 4.85
CA LEU A 154 14.20 -6.64 3.62
C LEU A 154 14.12 -5.54 2.56
N LYS A 155 15.13 -5.49 1.69
CA LYS A 155 15.07 -4.76 0.42
C LYS A 155 15.03 -5.79 -0.70
N PHE A 156 13.89 -5.84 -1.41
CA PHE A 156 13.64 -6.86 -2.42
C PHE A 156 12.45 -6.55 -3.34
N PRO A 157 12.55 -6.90 -4.64
CA PRO A 157 13.79 -7.18 -5.35
C PRO A 157 14.56 -5.89 -5.63
N ASN A 158 15.88 -5.98 -5.77
CA ASN A 158 16.66 -4.91 -6.36
C ASN A 158 16.81 -5.22 -7.85
N VAL A 159 16.20 -4.41 -8.71
CA VAL A 159 16.25 -4.56 -10.16
C VAL A 159 16.85 -3.31 -10.78
N VAL A 160 17.96 -3.47 -11.48
CA VAL A 160 18.68 -2.37 -12.15
C VAL A 160 18.39 -2.44 -13.64
N ILE A 161 17.86 -1.37 -14.20
CA ILE A 161 17.70 -1.20 -15.65
C ILE A 161 18.62 -0.11 -16.20
N GLU A 162 18.86 -0.13 -17.51
CA GLU A 162 19.49 0.99 -18.19
C GLU A 162 18.58 2.21 -18.12
N ARG A 163 19.18 3.36 -17.81
CA ARG A 163 18.43 4.62 -17.76
C ARG A 163 18.00 5.01 -19.17
N PRO A 164 16.68 5.14 -19.43
CA PRO A 164 16.23 5.59 -20.74
C PRO A 164 16.59 7.06 -20.98
N GLU A 165 16.99 7.36 -22.22
CA GLU A 165 17.19 8.73 -22.67
C GLU A 165 15.87 9.51 -22.59
N ASP A 166 15.90 10.77 -22.16
CA ASP A 166 14.71 11.61 -21.93
C ASP A 166 13.66 10.93 -21.03
N GLY A 167 14.13 10.06 -20.13
CA GLY A 167 13.28 9.27 -19.26
C GLY A 167 12.51 10.11 -18.25
N ARG A 168 11.31 9.64 -17.94
CA ARG A 168 10.41 10.18 -16.90
C ARG A 168 9.93 9.06 -15.99
N ILE A 169 9.56 9.41 -14.76
CA ILE A 169 8.97 8.46 -13.80
C ILE A 169 7.54 8.87 -13.45
N ILE A 170 6.64 7.90 -13.48
CA ILE A 170 5.30 7.99 -12.91
C ILE A 170 5.36 7.44 -11.50
N THR A 171 4.94 8.26 -10.55
CA THR A 171 4.80 7.90 -9.14
C THR A 171 3.33 7.98 -8.73
N THR A 172 2.96 7.27 -7.69
CA THR A 172 1.59 7.25 -7.17
C THR A 172 1.38 8.21 -6.00
N GLU A 173 2.20 9.27 -5.92
CA GLU A 173 2.07 10.36 -4.97
C GLU A 173 0.77 11.13 -5.22
N GLY A 174 -0.05 11.28 -4.18
CA GLY A 174 -1.36 11.94 -4.28
C GLY A 174 -2.23 11.35 -5.39
N TRP A 175 -2.53 12.13 -6.43
CA TRP A 175 -3.34 11.73 -7.59
C TRP A 175 -2.53 11.16 -8.76
N GLY A 176 -1.26 10.88 -8.52
CA GLY A 176 -0.29 10.49 -9.54
C GLY A 176 0.50 11.67 -10.08
N VAL A 177 1.83 11.52 -10.15
CA VAL A 177 2.73 12.57 -10.61
C VAL A 177 3.74 11.99 -11.59
N GLU A 178 3.94 12.73 -12.67
CA GLU A 178 5.02 12.48 -13.62
C GLU A 178 6.19 13.41 -13.35
N LYS A 179 7.40 12.86 -13.16
CA LYS A 179 8.62 13.61 -12.85
C LYS A 179 9.74 13.25 -13.85
N PRO A 180 10.66 14.18 -14.17
CA PRO A 180 11.88 13.83 -14.90
C PRO A 180 12.75 12.85 -14.11
N LEU A 181 13.56 12.03 -14.80
CA LEU A 181 14.54 11.13 -14.19
C LEU A 181 15.86 11.81 -13.80
N ASP A 182 15.95 13.13 -13.80
CA ASP A 182 17.07 13.91 -13.25
C ASP A 182 17.11 13.92 -11.72
N ILE A 183 16.03 13.45 -11.08
CA ILE A 183 15.95 13.29 -9.63
C ILE A 183 16.80 12.07 -9.21
N ALA A 184 17.77 12.29 -8.34
CA ALA A 184 18.73 11.25 -7.94
C ALA A 184 18.10 10.06 -7.22
N THR A 185 17.09 10.28 -6.39
CA THR A 185 16.37 9.22 -5.68
C THR A 185 14.92 9.63 -5.46
N PHE A 186 14.01 8.71 -5.75
CA PHE A 186 12.61 8.76 -5.34
C PHE A 186 12.39 7.70 -4.27
N GLU A 187 11.78 8.08 -3.15
CA GLU A 187 11.33 7.16 -2.11
C GLU A 187 9.94 7.55 -1.64
N ALA A 188 9.06 6.56 -1.50
CA ALA A 188 7.69 6.81 -1.04
C ALA A 188 7.14 5.62 -0.25
N ARG A 189 6.64 5.90 0.95
CA ARG A 189 6.00 4.91 1.82
C ARG A 189 4.58 4.62 1.35
N TYR A 190 4.27 3.34 1.13
CA TYR A 190 2.95 2.80 0.82
C TYR A 190 2.37 2.06 2.04
N PRO A 191 1.05 2.05 2.27
CA PRO A 191 0.05 2.94 1.68
C PRO A 191 0.07 4.31 2.34
N SER A 192 0.07 5.38 1.58
CA SER A 192 -0.04 6.76 2.08
C SER A 192 -0.24 7.76 0.93
N HIS A 193 -0.29 9.06 1.26
CA HIS A 193 -0.28 10.13 0.24
C HIS A 193 1.01 10.13 -0.61
N ALA A 194 2.12 9.62 -0.07
CA ALA A 194 3.39 9.56 -0.81
C ALA A 194 3.41 8.42 -1.84
N SER A 195 2.68 7.33 -1.57
CA SER A 195 2.45 6.23 -2.51
C SER A 195 1.07 5.65 -2.28
N ALA A 196 0.11 6.04 -3.10
CA ALA A 196 -1.29 5.62 -2.98
C ALA A 196 -1.56 4.24 -3.59
N MET A 197 -0.72 3.79 -4.54
CA MET A 197 -0.84 2.54 -5.28
C MET A 197 0.51 1.81 -5.33
N GLN A 198 0.52 0.54 -5.71
CA GLN A 198 1.65 -0.37 -5.54
C GLN A 198 2.51 -0.50 -6.80
N PHE A 199 2.87 0.59 -7.46
CA PHE A 199 3.73 0.56 -8.64
C PHE A 199 4.53 1.84 -8.85
N LEU A 200 5.59 1.71 -9.64
CA LEU A 200 6.34 2.78 -10.30
C LEU A 200 6.45 2.46 -11.79
N VAL A 201 6.48 3.49 -12.65
CA VAL A 201 6.74 3.31 -14.07
C VAL A 201 7.79 4.30 -14.54
N VAL A 202 8.85 3.80 -15.19
CA VAL A 202 9.82 4.64 -15.90
C VAL A 202 9.54 4.52 -17.39
N HIS A 203 9.40 5.65 -18.08
CA HIS A 203 9.02 5.66 -19.49
C HIS A 203 9.73 6.75 -20.30
N ASN A 204 9.73 6.56 -21.61
CA ASN A 204 10.11 7.53 -22.62
C ASN A 204 9.32 7.29 -23.92
N ALA A 205 9.77 7.87 -25.05
CA ALA A 205 9.11 7.69 -26.34
C ALA A 205 9.14 6.22 -26.87
N GLU A 206 10.06 5.37 -26.37
CA GLU A 206 10.18 3.96 -26.79
C GLU A 206 9.27 3.01 -26.02
N GLY A 207 8.72 3.43 -24.87
CA GLY A 207 7.81 2.65 -24.05
C GLY A 207 7.99 2.86 -22.55
N ALA A 208 7.45 1.92 -21.77
CA ALA A 208 7.38 2.03 -20.32
C ALA A 208 7.83 0.74 -19.63
N PHE A 209 8.81 0.87 -18.73
CA PHE A 209 9.19 -0.18 -17.79
C PHE A 209 8.33 -0.06 -16.53
N TYR A 210 7.67 -1.13 -16.19
CA TYR A 210 6.77 -1.28 -15.04
C TYR A 210 7.45 -2.06 -13.93
N TYR A 211 7.38 -1.53 -12.72
CA TYR A 211 7.79 -2.18 -11.48
C TYR A 211 6.62 -2.09 -10.49
N GLY A 212 6.20 -3.20 -9.91
CA GLY A 212 5.08 -3.21 -8.97
C GLY A 212 5.10 -4.38 -8.01
N THR A 213 4.20 -4.37 -7.04
CA THR A 213 3.94 -5.48 -6.13
C THR A 213 2.48 -5.93 -6.20
N GLU A 214 2.26 -7.23 -6.04
CA GLU A 214 0.91 -7.82 -6.03
C GLU A 214 0.50 -8.20 -4.60
N ASP A 215 0.65 -7.25 -3.68
CA ASP A 215 0.26 -7.42 -2.28
C ASP A 215 -1.24 -7.12 -2.09
N ARG A 216 -2.03 -8.15 -1.81
CA ARG A 216 -3.49 -8.06 -1.62
C ARG A 216 -3.89 -7.62 -0.21
N ARG A 217 -2.93 -7.36 0.67
CA ARG A 217 -3.16 -7.04 2.07
C ARG A 217 -2.74 -5.62 2.45
N GLY A 218 -2.23 -4.84 1.48
CA GLY A 218 -1.85 -3.46 1.73
C GLY A 218 -0.76 -3.28 2.79
N CYS A 219 0.18 -4.23 2.90
CA CYS A 219 1.27 -4.17 3.86
C CYS A 219 2.17 -2.97 3.62
N GLY A 220 2.64 -2.34 4.70
CA GLY A 220 3.56 -1.22 4.62
C GLY A 220 4.87 -1.59 3.92
N LYS A 221 5.29 -0.73 2.97
CA LYS A 221 6.59 -0.83 2.26
C LYS A 221 7.02 0.54 1.75
N THR A 222 8.29 0.68 1.41
CA THR A 222 8.80 1.91 0.78
C THR A 222 9.29 1.57 -0.62
N TYR A 223 8.61 2.11 -1.63
CA TYR A 223 9.09 2.07 -3.00
C TYR A 223 10.25 3.01 -3.19
N SER A 224 11.30 2.57 -3.88
CA SER A 224 12.39 3.45 -4.29
C SER A 224 12.77 3.25 -5.76
N ALA A 225 13.17 4.35 -6.39
CA ALA A 225 13.84 4.38 -7.68
C ALA A 225 15.07 5.27 -7.56
N GLN A 226 16.25 4.66 -7.55
CA GLN A 226 17.53 5.38 -7.47
C GLN A 226 18.08 5.58 -8.88
N CYS A 227 18.17 6.84 -9.31
CA CYS A 227 18.68 7.19 -10.63
C CYS A 227 20.15 7.60 -10.59
N THR A 228 20.94 7.01 -11.46
CA THR A 228 22.33 7.41 -11.79
C THR A 228 22.39 7.96 -13.21
N PRO A 229 23.51 8.44 -13.69
CA PRO A 229 23.64 8.84 -15.11
C PRO A 229 23.33 7.73 -16.12
N THR A 230 23.50 6.47 -15.75
CA THR A 230 23.38 5.32 -16.67
C THR A 230 22.34 4.29 -16.28
N THR A 231 21.84 4.30 -15.04
CA THR A 231 20.94 3.26 -14.52
C THR A 231 19.79 3.83 -13.69
N VAL A 232 18.73 3.03 -13.58
CA VAL A 232 17.66 3.18 -12.57
C VAL A 232 17.58 1.88 -11.79
N THR A 233 17.72 1.97 -10.47
CA THR A 233 17.56 0.84 -9.55
C THR A 233 16.21 0.94 -8.86
N PHE A 234 15.35 -0.04 -9.06
CA PHE A 234 14.10 -0.19 -8.31
C PHE A 234 14.30 -1.12 -7.12
N SER A 235 13.72 -0.77 -5.98
CA SER A 235 13.65 -1.67 -4.84
C SER A 235 12.48 -1.31 -3.91
N ASP A 236 12.04 -2.31 -3.13
CA ASP A 236 11.11 -2.12 -2.03
C ASP A 236 11.85 -2.37 -0.71
N ALA A 237 11.78 -1.41 0.22
CA ALA A 237 12.14 -1.65 1.61
C ALA A 237 10.88 -2.05 2.39
N ILE A 238 10.88 -3.26 2.94
CA ILE A 238 9.70 -3.92 3.48
C ILE A 238 9.96 -4.27 4.95
N PRO A 239 9.28 -3.61 5.90
CA PRO A 239 9.24 -4.09 7.28
C PRO A 239 8.58 -5.46 7.35
N ALA A 240 9.34 -6.48 7.75
CA ALA A 240 8.84 -7.85 7.79
C ALA A 240 8.00 -8.12 9.03
N SER A 241 7.08 -9.07 8.91
CA SER A 241 6.25 -9.55 10.01
C SER A 241 6.77 -10.87 10.56
N ALA A 242 6.79 -11.03 11.87
CA ALA A 242 7.01 -12.33 12.49
C ALA A 242 5.97 -13.37 12.06
N GLY A 243 4.77 -12.93 11.65
CA GLY A 243 3.72 -13.79 11.11
C GLY A 243 4.02 -14.40 9.72
N TRP A 244 5.06 -13.94 9.04
CA TRP A 244 5.50 -14.50 7.76
C TRP A 244 6.51 -15.64 7.93
N ILE A 245 6.76 -16.05 9.18
CA ILE A 245 7.65 -17.17 9.51
C ILE A 245 6.79 -18.38 9.88
N ALA A 246 6.94 -19.46 9.11
CA ALA A 246 6.32 -20.75 9.38
C ALA A 246 7.36 -21.85 9.27
N ASP A 247 7.35 -22.79 10.22
CA ASP A 247 8.28 -23.92 10.26
C ASP A 247 9.77 -23.51 10.17
N GLY A 248 10.12 -22.37 10.78
CA GLY A 248 11.49 -21.83 10.75
C GLY A 248 11.90 -21.20 9.42
N THR A 249 10.96 -20.95 8.51
CA THR A 249 11.22 -20.30 7.23
C THR A 249 10.40 -19.03 7.10
N PHE A 250 11.08 -17.91 6.88
CA PHE A 250 10.48 -16.64 6.45
C PHE A 250 10.08 -16.76 4.99
N ARG A 251 8.88 -16.26 4.63
CA ARG A 251 8.41 -16.17 3.23
C ARG A 251 7.71 -14.85 2.99
N LEU A 252 8.14 -14.13 1.94
CA LEU A 252 7.43 -12.94 1.47
C LEU A 252 6.06 -13.36 0.91
N PRO A 253 4.92 -12.84 1.42
CA PRO A 253 3.61 -13.38 1.07
C PRO A 253 3.03 -12.89 -0.26
N TRP A 254 3.77 -12.11 -1.04
CA TRP A 254 3.37 -11.65 -2.38
C TRP A 254 4.53 -11.75 -3.36
N VAL A 255 4.27 -11.45 -4.62
CA VAL A 255 5.28 -11.30 -5.66
C VAL A 255 5.47 -9.83 -6.00
N SER A 256 6.72 -9.42 -6.25
CA SER A 256 7.01 -8.21 -7.00
C SER A 256 7.07 -8.56 -8.48
N VAL A 257 6.76 -7.62 -9.35
CA VAL A 257 6.65 -7.86 -10.79
C VAL A 257 7.35 -6.80 -11.60
N THR A 258 7.95 -7.23 -12.72
CA THR A 258 8.59 -6.33 -13.69
C THR A 258 8.15 -6.65 -15.10
N GLY A 259 7.93 -5.60 -15.92
CA GLY A 259 7.52 -5.74 -17.30
C GLY A 259 7.86 -4.51 -18.14
N PHE A 260 7.72 -4.61 -19.46
CA PHE A 260 7.89 -3.49 -20.36
C PHE A 260 6.80 -3.53 -21.46
N THR A 261 6.25 -2.36 -21.78
CA THR A 261 5.32 -2.19 -22.92
C THR A 261 5.81 -1.07 -23.82
N PRO A 262 5.79 -1.25 -25.15
CA PRO A 262 6.13 -0.19 -26.10
C PRO A 262 5.05 0.90 -26.25
N LYS A 263 3.89 0.77 -25.55
CA LYS A 263 2.74 1.66 -25.72
C LYS A 263 2.66 2.81 -24.72
N GLY A 264 3.59 2.89 -23.76
CA GLY A 264 3.59 3.92 -22.76
C GLY A 264 3.05 3.47 -21.39
N TRP A 265 3.10 4.38 -20.40
CA TRP A 265 2.81 4.05 -19.01
C TRP A 265 1.33 3.71 -18.75
N GLU A 266 0.40 4.34 -19.48
CA GLU A 266 -1.04 4.06 -19.33
C GLU A 266 -1.37 2.62 -19.69
N ASP A 267 -0.73 2.07 -20.76
CA ASP A 267 -0.90 0.67 -21.14
C ASP A 267 -0.41 -0.26 -20.03
N ALA A 268 0.74 0.03 -19.41
CA ALA A 268 1.26 -0.76 -18.30
C ALA A 268 0.26 -0.80 -17.12
N VAL A 269 -0.29 0.35 -16.73
CA VAL A 269 -1.28 0.43 -15.64
C VAL A 269 -2.57 -0.31 -15.99
N VAL A 270 -3.12 -0.11 -17.19
CA VAL A 270 -4.38 -0.73 -17.61
C VAL A 270 -4.21 -2.23 -17.81
N ARG A 271 -3.07 -2.67 -18.36
CA ARG A 271 -2.80 -4.06 -18.71
C ARG A 271 -2.42 -4.91 -17.50
N TRP A 272 -1.63 -4.38 -16.57
CA TRP A 272 -1.06 -5.16 -15.47
C TRP A 272 -1.59 -4.78 -14.10
N TYR A 273 -1.58 -3.47 -13.76
CA TYR A 273 -2.02 -3.05 -12.44
C TYR A 273 -3.53 -3.20 -12.22
N ARG A 274 -4.33 -2.73 -13.17
CA ARG A 274 -5.79 -2.80 -13.07
C ARG A 274 -6.34 -4.22 -12.88
N PRO A 275 -5.90 -5.27 -13.60
CA PRO A 275 -6.33 -6.64 -13.32
C PRO A 275 -5.95 -7.12 -11.92
N PHE A 276 -4.75 -6.75 -11.43
CA PHE A 276 -4.35 -7.05 -10.07
C PHE A 276 -5.33 -6.42 -9.06
N THR A 277 -5.70 -5.15 -9.21
CA THR A 277 -6.61 -4.49 -8.25
C THR A 277 -7.95 -5.21 -8.12
N PHE A 278 -8.49 -5.83 -9.17
CA PHE A 278 -9.72 -6.63 -9.07
C PHE A 278 -9.56 -7.92 -8.25
N THR A 279 -8.35 -8.33 -7.93
CA THR A 279 -8.09 -9.46 -7.02
C THR A 279 -8.04 -9.04 -5.55
N THR A 280 -7.96 -7.75 -5.27
CA THR A 280 -7.88 -7.18 -3.92
C THR A 280 -9.27 -6.98 -3.31
N GLU A 281 -9.33 -6.85 -1.99
CA GLU A 281 -10.57 -6.59 -1.27
C GLU A 281 -11.17 -5.22 -1.64
N TRP A 282 -10.31 -4.20 -1.77
CA TRP A 282 -10.72 -2.83 -2.09
C TRP A 282 -11.09 -2.61 -3.56
N GLY A 283 -10.48 -3.36 -4.49
CA GLY A 283 -10.70 -3.17 -5.92
C GLY A 283 -11.82 -4.00 -6.53
N ARG A 284 -12.21 -5.12 -5.90
CA ARG A 284 -13.23 -6.05 -6.45
C ARG A 284 -14.67 -5.54 -6.28
N LYS A 285 -14.92 -4.59 -5.36
CA LYS A 285 -16.26 -4.04 -5.13
C LYS A 285 -16.50 -2.86 -6.08
N PRO A 286 -17.51 -2.91 -6.96
CA PRO A 286 -17.90 -1.76 -7.77
C PRO A 286 -18.32 -0.58 -6.89
N LEU A 287 -18.06 0.65 -7.34
CA LEU A 287 -18.42 1.87 -6.61
C LEU A 287 -19.90 1.90 -6.20
N ALA A 288 -20.80 1.50 -7.10
CA ALA A 288 -22.24 1.46 -6.83
C ALA A 288 -22.66 0.49 -5.70
N SER A 289 -21.79 -0.46 -5.29
CA SER A 289 -22.07 -1.43 -4.22
C SER A 289 -21.51 -1.03 -2.86
N ARG A 290 -20.92 0.16 -2.73
CA ARG A 290 -20.21 0.61 -1.51
C ARG A 290 -21.11 1.29 -0.48
N ASN A 291 -22.44 1.30 -0.65
CA ASN A 291 -23.39 1.97 0.24
C ASN A 291 -23.05 3.44 0.53
N ILE A 292 -22.57 4.14 -0.49
CA ILE A 292 -22.33 5.58 -0.40
C ILE A 292 -23.67 6.31 -0.50
N PRO A 293 -24.04 7.19 0.45
CA PRO A 293 -25.27 7.94 0.37
C PRO A 293 -25.41 8.73 -0.95
N GLN A 294 -26.63 8.77 -1.49
CA GLN A 294 -26.90 9.44 -2.78
C GLN A 294 -26.43 10.90 -2.80
N TRP A 295 -26.58 11.62 -1.70
CA TRP A 295 -26.12 13.02 -1.62
C TRP A 295 -24.61 13.21 -1.87
N CYS A 296 -23.78 12.17 -1.68
CA CYS A 296 -22.35 12.24 -2.02
C CYS A 296 -22.12 12.26 -3.53
N TYR A 297 -22.94 11.53 -4.29
CA TYR A 297 -22.91 11.55 -5.75
C TYR A 297 -23.51 12.83 -6.32
N ASP A 298 -24.47 13.43 -5.60
CA ASP A 298 -25.16 14.65 -5.98
C ASP A 298 -24.41 15.92 -5.54
N ALA A 299 -23.26 15.77 -4.85
CA ALA A 299 -22.48 16.91 -4.37
C ALA A 299 -21.78 17.64 -5.53
N ASP A 300 -22.16 18.89 -5.75
CA ASP A 300 -21.55 19.77 -6.75
C ASP A 300 -20.25 20.41 -6.27
N ALA A 301 -20.10 20.58 -4.96
CA ALA A 301 -18.94 21.24 -4.36
C ALA A 301 -18.67 20.76 -2.92
N TRP A 302 -17.39 20.72 -2.57
CA TRP A 302 -16.93 20.54 -1.21
C TRP A 302 -16.13 21.77 -0.78
N VAL A 303 -16.46 22.33 0.39
CA VAL A 303 -15.76 23.46 0.97
C VAL A 303 -15.10 23.10 2.29
N ARG A 304 -13.94 23.68 2.55
CA ARG A 304 -13.23 23.56 3.81
C ARG A 304 -13.53 24.76 4.71
N ALA A 305 -14.29 24.56 5.77
CA ALA A 305 -14.50 25.53 6.84
C ALA A 305 -13.44 25.33 7.94
N LYS A 306 -12.78 26.43 8.37
CA LYS A 306 -11.67 26.31 9.34
C LYS A 306 -12.12 26.53 10.79
N HIS A 307 -12.79 27.62 11.09
CA HIS A 307 -13.06 28.05 12.47
C HIS A 307 -14.56 28.20 12.74
N VAL A 308 -14.94 28.22 14.01
CA VAL A 308 -16.31 28.53 14.46
C VAL A 308 -16.40 30.04 14.73
N THR A 309 -16.40 30.82 13.64
CA THR A 309 -16.49 32.30 13.66
C THR A 309 -17.65 32.75 12.81
N ASP A 310 -18.14 34.01 13.04
CA ASP A 310 -19.19 34.62 12.21
C ASP A 310 -18.78 34.66 10.74
N GLN A 311 -17.54 35.02 10.44
CA GLN A 311 -17.02 35.06 9.07
C GLN A 311 -17.12 33.69 8.37
N THR A 312 -16.66 32.60 9.02
CA THR A 312 -16.75 31.24 8.48
C THR A 312 -18.22 30.84 8.31
N TYR A 313 -19.03 31.11 9.31
CA TYR A 313 -20.46 30.80 9.29
C TYR A 313 -21.19 31.49 8.12
N ASP A 314 -20.97 32.80 7.92
CA ASP A 314 -21.55 33.53 6.81
C ASP A 314 -21.05 33.02 5.45
N ALA A 315 -19.79 32.62 5.35
CA ALA A 315 -19.25 32.01 4.13
C ALA A 315 -19.94 30.68 3.82
N VAL A 316 -20.05 29.78 4.81
CA VAL A 316 -20.75 28.51 4.66
C VAL A 316 -22.23 28.72 4.30
N ARG A 317 -22.92 29.66 4.95
CA ARG A 317 -24.32 29.97 4.62
C ARG A 317 -24.50 30.51 3.18
N ARG A 318 -23.60 31.37 2.71
CA ARG A 318 -23.63 31.83 1.30
C ARG A 318 -23.43 30.70 0.33
N ALA A 319 -22.45 29.82 0.58
CA ALA A 319 -22.23 28.63 -0.22
C ALA A 319 -23.44 27.68 -0.19
N ALA A 320 -24.01 27.41 0.98
CA ALA A 320 -25.21 26.59 1.14
C ALA A 320 -26.43 27.15 0.41
N ARG A 321 -26.63 28.48 0.41
CA ARG A 321 -27.69 29.09 -0.37
C ARG A 321 -27.50 28.99 -1.88
N TYR A 322 -26.25 28.91 -2.33
CA TYR A 322 -25.93 28.83 -3.75
C TYR A 322 -26.03 27.37 -4.26
N PHE A 323 -25.43 26.42 -3.55
CA PHE A 323 -25.35 25.01 -3.95
C PHE A 323 -26.52 24.15 -3.42
N GLY A 324 -27.20 24.58 -2.36
CA GLY A 324 -28.28 23.82 -1.75
C GLY A 324 -27.81 22.44 -1.26
N GLN A 325 -28.51 21.41 -1.70
CA GLN A 325 -28.21 20.02 -1.37
C GLN A 325 -26.89 19.50 -1.99
N GLY A 326 -26.34 20.19 -2.99
CA GLY A 326 -25.07 19.87 -3.63
C GLY A 326 -23.85 20.34 -2.86
N LEU A 327 -23.95 20.84 -1.60
CA LEU A 327 -22.81 21.31 -0.82
C LEU A 327 -22.39 20.33 0.26
N GLY A 328 -21.15 19.82 0.17
CA GLY A 328 -20.42 19.20 1.27
C GLY A 328 -19.54 20.22 2.01
N VAL A 329 -19.40 20.07 3.33
CA VAL A 329 -18.57 20.94 4.16
C VAL A 329 -17.66 20.10 5.05
N HIS A 330 -16.36 20.10 4.81
CA HIS A 330 -15.38 19.64 5.77
C HIS A 330 -15.08 20.75 6.77
N TRP A 331 -15.38 20.51 8.06
CA TRP A 331 -15.18 21.55 9.09
C TRP A 331 -14.02 21.15 10.01
N TYR A 332 -12.95 21.94 10.00
CA TYR A 332 -11.73 21.67 10.79
C TYR A 332 -11.90 22.25 12.21
N PHE A 333 -11.27 23.22 12.68
CA PHE A 333 -11.19 23.79 14.03
C PHE A 333 -12.57 24.00 14.73
N TRP A 334 -13.38 22.94 14.83
CA TRP A 334 -14.72 22.95 15.43
C TRP A 334 -14.69 22.65 16.94
N HIS A 335 -13.58 22.02 17.41
CA HIS A 335 -13.34 21.60 18.78
C HIS A 335 -12.78 22.75 19.64
N HIS A 336 -12.81 22.55 20.97
CA HIS A 336 -12.42 23.56 21.94
C HIS A 336 -10.91 23.80 21.98
N TYR A 337 -10.08 22.76 21.85
CA TYR A 337 -8.63 22.85 21.92
C TYR A 337 -8.00 23.44 20.65
N PRO A 338 -6.79 24.02 20.72
CA PRO A 338 -6.03 24.39 19.54
C PRO A 338 -5.81 23.21 18.60
N TYR A 339 -5.72 23.47 17.30
CA TYR A 339 -5.52 22.43 16.30
C TYR A 339 -4.17 21.72 16.49
N ASP A 340 -4.12 20.42 16.19
CA ASP A 340 -2.98 19.52 16.41
C ASP A 340 -2.57 19.36 17.87
N THR A 341 -3.50 19.56 18.80
CA THR A 341 -3.26 19.37 20.25
C THR A 341 -4.39 18.56 20.88
N HIS A 342 -4.08 17.86 21.98
CA HIS A 342 -5.04 17.10 22.80
C HIS A 342 -5.79 16.01 22.03
N TYR A 343 -5.28 15.53 20.91
CA TYR A 343 -5.87 14.42 20.19
C TYR A 343 -6.01 13.17 21.07
N PRO A 344 -7.12 12.44 21.05
CA PRO A 344 -8.38 12.68 20.34
C PRO A 344 -9.47 13.34 21.22
N ASP A 345 -9.12 14.17 22.22
CA ASP A 345 -10.06 14.83 23.13
C ASP A 345 -10.71 16.05 22.43
N TYR A 346 -11.50 15.81 21.40
CA TYR A 346 -12.16 16.86 20.62
C TYR A 346 -13.38 17.49 21.29
N LEU A 347 -13.99 16.79 22.22
CA LEU A 347 -15.20 17.25 22.91
C LEU A 347 -14.86 17.94 24.26
N PRO A 348 -15.67 18.93 24.66
CA PRO A 348 -16.86 19.44 23.99
C PRO A 348 -16.53 20.23 22.71
N ALA A 349 -17.47 20.24 21.76
CA ALA A 349 -17.39 21.14 20.62
C ALA A 349 -17.48 22.60 21.08
N GLN A 350 -16.99 23.56 20.25
CA GLN A 350 -17.23 24.97 20.53
C GLN A 350 -18.73 25.27 20.62
N GLU A 351 -19.15 26.11 21.57
CA GLU A 351 -20.55 26.33 21.95
C GLU A 351 -21.50 26.57 20.78
N ARG A 352 -21.08 27.31 19.77
CA ARG A 352 -21.92 27.67 18.62
C ARG A 352 -21.92 26.61 17.50
N PHE A 353 -21.03 25.65 17.54
CA PHE A 353 -20.79 24.74 16.41
C PHE A 353 -22.03 23.94 16.01
N ALA A 354 -22.71 23.29 16.96
CA ALA A 354 -23.91 22.50 16.68
C ALA A 354 -25.05 23.35 16.06
N GLY A 355 -25.16 24.63 16.46
CA GLY A 355 -26.10 25.57 15.88
C GLY A 355 -25.76 25.87 14.41
N MET A 356 -24.48 26.15 14.12
CA MET A 356 -24.01 26.43 12.76
C MET A 356 -24.18 25.22 11.83
N VAL A 357 -23.99 24.00 12.35
CA VAL A 357 -24.24 22.75 11.60
C VAL A 357 -25.72 22.66 11.23
N ARG A 358 -26.65 22.81 12.19
CA ARG A 358 -28.10 22.78 11.93
C ARG A 358 -28.53 23.82 10.89
N ASP A 359 -28.03 25.03 11.01
CA ASP A 359 -28.41 26.11 10.10
C ASP A 359 -27.89 25.86 8.67
N ALA A 360 -26.68 25.31 8.52
CA ALA A 360 -26.15 24.89 7.22
C ALA A 360 -26.99 23.75 6.61
N GLN A 361 -27.40 22.78 7.42
CA GLN A 361 -28.26 21.67 7.02
C GLN A 361 -29.68 22.14 6.60
N LEU A 362 -30.24 23.10 7.28
CA LEU A 362 -31.53 23.71 6.88
C LEU A 362 -31.47 24.39 5.49
N LEU A 363 -30.28 24.78 5.04
CA LEU A 363 -30.02 25.28 3.72
C LEU A 363 -29.65 24.21 2.70
N GLY A 364 -29.61 22.94 3.12
CA GLY A 364 -29.31 21.79 2.27
C GLY A 364 -27.87 21.24 2.37
N ALA A 365 -26.94 21.95 3.01
CA ALA A 365 -25.55 21.52 3.12
C ALA A 365 -25.38 20.24 3.97
N ARG A 366 -24.33 19.48 3.67
CA ARG A 366 -23.89 18.29 4.43
C ARG A 366 -22.58 18.59 5.13
N VAL A 367 -22.53 18.39 6.45
CA VAL A 367 -21.37 18.76 7.28
C VAL A 367 -20.65 17.54 7.83
N THR A 368 -19.33 17.49 7.59
CA THR A 368 -18.42 16.43 8.05
C THR A 368 -17.26 17.07 8.82
N PRO A 369 -17.27 17.05 10.17
CA PRO A 369 -16.16 17.58 10.95
C PRO A 369 -14.93 16.67 10.86
N TYR A 370 -13.75 17.30 10.98
CA TYR A 370 -12.45 16.67 11.02
C TYR A 370 -12.20 16.02 12.38
N ILE A 371 -11.66 14.80 12.37
CA ILE A 371 -10.95 14.18 13.49
C ILE A 371 -9.68 13.50 12.99
N ASN A 372 -8.68 13.32 13.87
CA ASN A 372 -7.51 12.53 13.56
C ASN A 372 -7.75 11.05 13.93
N GLY A 373 -7.47 10.14 13.02
CA GLY A 373 -7.71 8.70 13.18
C GLY A 373 -6.48 7.90 13.59
N ARG A 374 -5.35 8.55 13.95
CA ARG A 374 -4.07 7.87 14.13
C ARG A 374 -3.29 8.29 15.38
N LEU A 375 -3.43 9.52 15.83
CA LEU A 375 -2.56 10.13 16.82
C LEU A 375 -3.23 10.32 18.18
N TRP A 376 -2.44 10.14 19.24
CA TRP A 376 -2.84 10.44 20.61
C TRP A 376 -1.82 11.33 21.30
N ASP A 377 -2.28 12.48 21.78
CA ASP A 377 -1.46 13.43 22.54
C ASP A 377 -1.28 12.94 23.99
N PRO A 378 -0.06 12.68 24.46
CA PRO A 378 0.18 12.28 25.84
C PRO A 378 -0.27 13.31 26.91
N ALA A 379 -0.48 14.57 26.51
CA ALA A 379 -1.01 15.61 27.38
C ALA A 379 -2.55 15.62 27.47
N ALA A 380 -3.25 14.89 26.58
CA ALA A 380 -4.69 14.75 26.64
C ALA A 380 -5.13 13.97 27.89
N ASP A 381 -6.21 14.39 28.54
CA ASP A 381 -6.75 13.72 29.75
C ASP A 381 -7.10 12.26 29.47
N SER A 382 -7.60 11.97 28.27
CA SER A 382 -7.92 10.61 27.84
C SER A 382 -6.69 9.71 27.74
N TYR A 383 -5.51 10.24 27.44
CA TYR A 383 -4.31 9.40 27.28
C TYR A 383 -4.02 8.58 28.53
N LYS A 384 -4.11 9.20 29.72
CA LYS A 384 -3.92 8.52 30.99
C LYS A 384 -5.15 7.70 31.38
N ARG A 385 -6.34 8.31 31.28
CA ARG A 385 -7.61 7.68 31.70
C ARG A 385 -7.91 6.40 30.91
N ASP A 386 -7.72 6.45 29.59
CA ASP A 386 -8.12 5.40 28.66
C ASP A 386 -6.93 4.53 28.21
N ARG A 387 -5.76 4.68 28.88
CA ARG A 387 -4.56 3.87 28.65
C ARG A 387 -3.96 4.05 27.24
N GLY A 388 -3.86 5.27 26.75
CA GLY A 388 -3.31 5.59 25.42
C GLY A 388 -1.88 5.07 25.20
N TYR A 389 -1.05 5.01 26.26
CA TYR A 389 0.28 4.40 26.18
C TYR A 389 0.23 2.93 25.76
N ASP A 390 -0.76 2.17 26.25
CA ASP A 390 -0.93 0.77 25.91
C ASP A 390 -1.50 0.56 24.50
N ALA A 391 -2.07 1.59 23.89
CA ALA A 391 -2.53 1.57 22.51
C ALA A 391 -1.46 2.04 21.49
N SER A 392 -0.33 2.59 21.99
CA SER A 392 0.68 3.19 21.10
C SER A 392 1.60 2.14 20.48
N CYS A 393 1.92 2.31 19.18
CA CYS A 393 2.90 1.50 18.46
C CYS A 393 4.28 1.61 19.08
N ARG A 394 5.03 0.51 19.13
CA ARG A 394 6.39 0.44 19.70
C ARG A 394 7.41 0.05 18.65
N LYS A 395 8.58 0.67 18.76
CA LYS A 395 9.78 0.31 18.01
C LYS A 395 10.42 -0.96 18.60
N PRO A 396 11.41 -1.57 17.92
CA PRO A 396 12.12 -2.76 18.42
C PRO A 396 12.80 -2.58 19.79
N ASP A 397 13.17 -1.34 20.17
CA ASP A 397 13.79 -0.99 21.44
C ASP A 397 12.76 -0.68 22.56
N GLY A 398 11.46 -0.82 22.26
CA GLY A 398 10.35 -0.54 23.17
C GLY A 398 9.93 0.92 23.23
N SER A 399 10.65 1.86 22.61
CA SER A 399 10.25 3.26 22.52
C SER A 399 9.02 3.44 21.62
N LEU A 400 8.29 4.56 21.80
CA LEU A 400 7.10 4.83 21.01
C LEU A 400 7.44 5.46 19.66
N TYR A 401 6.63 5.17 18.65
CA TYR A 401 6.57 6.02 17.46
C TYR A 401 5.86 7.31 17.81
N THR A 402 6.44 8.42 17.41
CA THR A 402 5.93 9.77 17.72
C THR A 402 5.97 10.66 16.50
N GLU A 403 5.05 11.62 16.46
CA GLU A 403 4.92 12.62 15.39
C GLU A 403 4.77 14.01 16.00
N ILE A 404 5.43 15.00 15.41
CA ILE A 404 5.40 16.40 15.87
C ILE A 404 5.05 17.27 14.66
N TYR A 405 3.90 17.94 14.74
CA TYR A 405 3.55 18.90 13.70
C TYR A 405 4.30 20.21 13.85
N PRO A 406 4.81 20.79 12.76
CA PRO A 406 5.56 22.05 12.82
C PRO A 406 4.76 23.20 13.44
N THR A 407 3.44 23.18 13.30
CA THR A 407 2.52 24.23 13.75
C THR A 407 2.31 24.22 15.26
N SER A 408 1.88 23.08 15.79
CA SER A 408 1.55 22.94 17.23
C SER A 408 2.77 22.72 18.11
N LYS A 409 3.84 22.11 17.59
CA LYS A 409 5.01 21.62 18.33
C LYS A 409 4.67 20.57 19.40
N VAL A 410 3.48 20.00 19.35
CA VAL A 410 3.03 18.95 20.27
C VAL A 410 3.52 17.61 19.78
N LEU A 411 4.08 16.83 20.68
CA LEU A 411 4.46 15.44 20.44
C LEU A 411 3.21 14.57 20.59
N ASN A 412 2.86 13.86 19.54
CA ASN A 412 1.80 12.87 19.56
C ASN A 412 2.39 11.46 19.45
N THR A 413 1.78 10.48 20.10
CA THR A 413 2.11 9.06 19.88
C THR A 413 1.29 8.49 18.74
N VAL A 414 1.90 7.58 17.97
CA VAL A 414 1.20 6.85 16.91
C VAL A 414 0.48 5.66 17.53
N THR A 415 -0.85 5.58 17.36
CA THR A 415 -1.64 4.47 17.89
C THR A 415 -1.60 3.27 16.96
N CYS A 416 -1.68 2.07 17.54
CA CYS A 416 -1.83 0.83 16.78
C CYS A 416 -3.31 0.60 16.44
N PRO A 417 -3.67 0.55 15.15
CA PRO A 417 -5.07 0.37 14.74
C PRO A 417 -5.64 -1.03 15.07
N SER A 418 -4.80 -1.97 15.54
CA SER A 418 -5.27 -3.29 15.98
C SER A 418 -5.79 -3.32 17.41
N THR A 419 -5.65 -2.23 18.18
CA THR A 419 -6.02 -2.22 19.60
C THR A 419 -7.49 -1.84 19.84
N ASP A 420 -8.18 -2.59 20.68
CA ASP A 420 -9.57 -2.27 21.08
C ASP A 420 -9.65 -0.96 21.87
N ILE A 421 -8.56 -0.53 22.50
CA ILE A 421 -8.47 0.77 23.20
C ILE A 421 -8.68 1.89 22.20
N TRP A 422 -7.96 1.85 21.05
CA TRP A 422 -8.08 2.85 20.00
C TRP A 422 -9.45 2.79 19.31
N HIS A 423 -9.95 1.59 19.03
CA HIS A 423 -11.28 1.39 18.43
C HIS A 423 -12.37 2.05 19.27
N ARG A 424 -12.44 1.75 20.56
CA ARG A 424 -13.44 2.37 21.45
C ARG A 424 -13.35 3.88 21.42
N LYS A 425 -12.12 4.45 21.42
CA LYS A 425 -11.95 5.91 21.43
C LYS A 425 -12.49 6.58 20.17
N ILE A 426 -12.24 6.01 19.00
CA ILE A 426 -12.76 6.57 17.73
C ILE A 426 -14.28 6.34 17.62
N ILE A 427 -14.79 5.19 18.04
CA ILE A 427 -16.22 4.91 18.05
C ILE A 427 -16.98 5.89 18.95
N GLU A 428 -16.48 6.18 20.17
CA GLU A 428 -17.05 7.18 21.08
C GLU A 428 -17.15 8.56 20.44
N LEU A 429 -16.13 8.96 19.66
CA LEU A 429 -16.15 10.23 18.93
C LEU A 429 -17.18 10.25 17.82
N VAL A 430 -17.24 9.18 17.04
CA VAL A 430 -18.22 9.03 15.95
C VAL A 430 -19.64 9.11 16.49
N ASP A 431 -19.95 8.36 17.54
CA ASP A 431 -21.26 8.37 18.18
C ASP A 431 -21.60 9.76 18.75
N SER A 432 -20.66 10.39 19.45
CA SER A 432 -20.87 11.72 20.05
C SER A 432 -21.13 12.78 18.99
N LEU A 433 -20.38 12.78 17.88
CA LEU A 433 -20.57 13.76 16.80
C LEU A 433 -21.91 13.60 16.09
N GLN A 434 -22.36 12.38 15.87
CA GLN A 434 -23.64 12.13 15.21
C GLN A 434 -24.82 12.47 16.12
N HIS A 435 -24.77 12.11 17.40
CA HIS A 435 -25.89 12.26 18.31
C HIS A 435 -25.93 13.65 18.99
N ALA A 436 -24.81 14.19 19.41
CA ALA A 436 -24.77 15.49 20.13
C ALA A 436 -24.69 16.69 19.19
N VAL A 437 -24.00 16.57 18.05
CA VAL A 437 -23.84 17.68 17.07
C VAL A 437 -24.79 17.52 15.88
N GLY A 438 -25.13 16.27 15.50
CA GLY A 438 -26.05 15.98 14.40
C GLY A 438 -25.42 16.09 13.02
N VAL A 439 -24.14 15.76 12.88
CA VAL A 439 -23.36 15.86 11.64
C VAL A 439 -23.82 14.86 10.57
N ASN A 440 -23.49 15.12 9.29
CA ASN A 440 -23.84 14.26 8.16
C ASN A 440 -22.78 13.18 7.85
N GLY A 441 -21.65 13.24 8.49
CA GLY A 441 -20.56 12.28 8.37
C GLY A 441 -19.36 12.73 9.19
N ILE A 442 -18.28 11.97 9.15
CA ILE A 442 -17.04 12.28 9.86
C ILE A 442 -15.87 12.16 8.88
N TYR A 443 -15.04 13.19 8.85
CA TYR A 443 -13.78 13.19 8.13
C TYR A 443 -12.67 12.73 9.06
N ILE A 444 -12.19 11.49 8.88
CA ILE A 444 -11.18 10.86 9.72
C ILE A 444 -9.84 10.93 8.99
N ASP A 445 -9.02 11.91 9.40
CA ASP A 445 -7.71 12.15 8.82
C ASP A 445 -6.69 11.07 9.16
N GLN A 446 -5.62 10.98 8.36
CA GLN A 446 -4.44 10.13 8.48
C GLN A 446 -4.65 8.61 8.25
N ILE A 447 -5.84 8.10 8.13
CA ILE A 447 -6.03 6.67 7.80
C ILE A 447 -5.46 6.35 6.42
N ALA A 448 -5.83 7.12 5.40
CA ALA A 448 -5.36 6.93 4.03
C ALA A 448 -4.19 7.83 3.64
N ALA A 449 -3.82 8.82 4.48
CA ALA A 449 -2.76 9.77 4.22
C ALA A 449 -1.41 9.36 4.79
N ALA A 450 -1.40 8.78 6.01
CA ALA A 450 -0.17 8.46 6.72
C ALA A 450 0.24 6.98 6.55
N ALA A 451 1.51 6.76 6.30
CA ALA A 451 2.05 5.41 6.17
C ALA A 451 2.00 4.61 7.48
N PRO A 452 1.85 3.28 7.39
CA PRO A 452 1.94 2.38 8.54
C PRO A 452 3.28 2.49 9.28
N GLU A 453 3.25 2.29 10.60
CA GLU A 453 4.45 2.06 11.39
C GLU A 453 4.51 0.58 11.81
N PRO A 454 5.66 -0.10 11.70
CA PRO A 454 5.83 -1.43 12.27
C PRO A 454 5.60 -1.41 13.77
N CYS A 455 4.95 -2.43 14.33
CA CYS A 455 4.67 -2.45 15.76
C CYS A 455 5.27 -3.68 16.45
N TRP A 456 6.12 -3.43 17.45
CA TRP A 456 6.83 -4.43 18.22
C TRP A 456 6.21 -4.70 19.59
N ASN A 457 4.96 -4.29 19.80
CA ASN A 457 4.24 -4.56 21.05
C ASN A 457 3.51 -5.90 20.99
N GLU A 458 4.03 -6.91 21.63
CA GLU A 458 3.46 -8.27 21.70
C GLU A 458 2.04 -8.31 22.30
N ALA A 459 1.69 -7.29 23.13
CA ALA A 459 0.37 -7.22 23.76
C ALA A 459 -0.76 -6.76 22.83
N HIS A 460 -0.45 -6.36 21.57
CA HIS A 460 -1.45 -5.83 20.63
C HIS A 460 -2.23 -6.91 19.87
N GLY A 461 -1.90 -8.21 20.08
CA GLY A 461 -2.65 -9.31 19.49
C GLY A 461 -2.38 -9.57 18.00
N HIS A 462 -1.37 -8.93 17.42
CA HIS A 462 -0.86 -9.20 16.09
C HIS A 462 0.62 -9.64 16.14
N PRO A 463 1.15 -10.30 15.11
CA PRO A 463 2.59 -10.58 15.01
C PRO A 463 3.40 -9.30 15.02
N VAL A 464 4.55 -9.29 15.72
CA VAL A 464 5.42 -8.11 15.79
C VAL A 464 6.09 -7.79 14.45
N GLY A 465 6.44 -6.53 14.25
CA GLY A 465 7.06 -6.01 13.04
C GLY A 465 6.07 -5.33 12.10
N GLY A 466 6.27 -5.50 10.80
CA GLY A 466 5.36 -5.04 9.75
C GLY A 466 4.19 -6.01 9.51
N GLY A 467 3.77 -6.11 8.25
CA GLY A 467 2.67 -7.00 7.84
C GLY A 467 1.34 -6.27 7.67
N ASP A 468 0.27 -7.05 7.72
CA ASP A 468 -1.09 -6.61 7.39
C ASP A 468 -1.91 -6.11 8.57
N PHE A 469 -1.37 -6.13 9.80
CA PHE A 469 -2.10 -5.74 11.02
C PHE A 469 -2.64 -4.30 10.96
N TRP A 470 -1.92 -3.41 10.28
CA TRP A 470 -2.31 -2.01 10.11
C TRP A 470 -3.55 -1.88 9.23
N TYR A 471 -3.51 -2.53 8.08
CA TYR A 471 -4.62 -2.64 7.16
C TYR A 471 -5.85 -3.30 7.82
N ASP A 472 -5.66 -4.47 8.43
CA ASP A 472 -6.73 -5.20 9.11
C ASP A 472 -7.34 -4.42 10.28
N GLY A 473 -6.49 -3.71 11.05
CA GLY A 473 -6.92 -2.91 12.18
C GLY A 473 -7.89 -1.81 11.77
N TYR A 474 -7.56 -1.03 10.73
CA TYR A 474 -8.47 0.00 10.22
C TYR A 474 -9.71 -0.58 9.53
N ARG A 475 -9.58 -1.67 8.79
CA ARG A 475 -10.76 -2.32 8.21
C ARG A 475 -11.72 -2.84 9.27
N ARG A 476 -11.19 -3.40 10.35
CA ARG A 476 -12.00 -3.80 11.50
C ARG A 476 -12.68 -2.60 12.15
N LEU A 477 -11.94 -1.53 12.44
CA LEU A 477 -12.49 -0.30 13.04
C LEU A 477 -13.60 0.31 12.19
N ILE A 478 -13.32 0.57 10.92
CA ILE A 478 -14.28 1.22 10.01
C ILE A 478 -15.47 0.29 9.73
N GLY A 479 -15.21 -1.02 9.58
CA GLY A 479 -16.25 -2.03 9.43
C GLY A 479 -17.23 -2.07 10.62
N GLU A 480 -16.71 -1.99 11.85
CA GLU A 480 -17.51 -1.93 13.08
C GLU A 480 -18.34 -0.63 13.14
N ILE A 481 -17.72 0.51 12.87
CA ILE A 481 -18.43 1.80 12.82
C ILE A 481 -19.58 1.73 11.81
N ARG A 482 -19.31 1.28 10.60
CA ARG A 482 -20.35 1.20 9.55
C ARG A 482 -21.48 0.23 9.86
N ALA A 483 -21.18 -0.89 10.51
CA ALA A 483 -22.17 -1.92 10.81
C ALA A 483 -23.05 -1.57 12.00
N HIS A 484 -22.54 -0.86 13.00
CA HIS A 484 -23.16 -0.74 14.31
C HIS A 484 -23.32 0.68 14.84
N HIS A 485 -22.52 1.64 14.34
CA HIS A 485 -22.42 2.98 14.90
C HIS A 485 -22.74 4.09 13.91
N LEU A 486 -22.58 3.87 12.61
CA LEU A 486 -22.88 4.90 11.61
C LEU A 486 -24.40 4.98 11.37
N LEU A 487 -24.99 6.15 11.60
CA LEU A 487 -26.39 6.39 11.33
C LEU A 487 -26.68 6.34 9.82
N GLU A 488 -27.93 6.03 9.46
CA GLU A 488 -28.39 6.04 8.07
C GLU A 488 -28.13 7.39 7.41
N ASP A 489 -27.81 7.39 6.12
CA ASP A 489 -27.48 8.58 5.32
C ASP A 489 -26.28 9.37 5.83
N ARG A 490 -25.37 8.75 6.56
CA ARG A 490 -24.09 9.31 6.99
C ARG A 490 -22.94 8.69 6.23
N ILE A 491 -21.80 9.43 6.18
CA ILE A 491 -20.59 8.99 5.50
C ILE A 491 -19.37 9.10 6.42
N LEU A 492 -18.42 8.19 6.20
CA LEU A 492 -17.03 8.37 6.64
C LEU A 492 -16.21 8.80 5.44
N THR A 493 -15.32 9.76 5.63
CA THR A 493 -14.32 10.17 4.65
C THR A 493 -12.94 10.19 5.30
N SER A 494 -11.89 10.12 4.50
CA SER A 494 -10.52 10.28 4.98
C SER A 494 -9.77 11.28 4.13
N GLU A 495 -8.60 11.68 4.58
CA GLU A 495 -7.67 12.47 3.77
C GLU A 495 -6.97 11.54 2.78
N GLU A 496 -6.68 12.08 1.59
CA GLU A 496 -5.94 11.39 0.53
C GLU A 496 -6.62 10.11 0.00
N ASN A 497 -5.86 9.27 -0.70
CA ASN A 497 -6.44 8.26 -1.58
C ASN A 497 -5.68 6.94 -1.60
N ALA A 498 -5.01 6.55 -0.50
CA ALA A 498 -4.37 5.24 -0.44
C ALA A 498 -5.38 4.13 -0.79
N GLU A 499 -5.11 3.38 -1.85
CA GLU A 499 -6.06 2.49 -2.52
C GLU A 499 -6.71 1.44 -1.62
N CYS A 500 -5.94 0.93 -0.64
CA CYS A 500 -6.40 -0.14 0.25
C CYS A 500 -7.52 0.29 1.22
N TYR A 501 -7.87 1.59 1.25
CA TYR A 501 -8.93 2.15 2.09
C TYR A 501 -10.09 2.77 1.32
N ILE A 502 -10.06 2.79 -0.02
CA ILE A 502 -11.07 3.48 -0.83
C ILE A 502 -12.48 2.86 -0.78
N ASP A 503 -12.61 1.66 -0.25
CA ASP A 503 -13.89 0.95 -0.10
C ASP A 503 -14.46 1.02 1.32
N LEU A 504 -13.79 1.73 2.22
CA LEU A 504 -14.17 1.86 3.63
C LEU A 504 -15.11 3.02 3.92
#